data_cce6c30e8ee17ed88d7c3a764bdb85fd
#
_entry.id   cce6c30e8ee17ed88d7c3a764bdb85fd
#
_cell.length_a   1.000
_cell.length_b   1.000
_cell.length_c   1.000
_cell.angle_alpha   90.00
_cell.angle_beta   90.00
_cell.angle_gamma   90.00
#
_symmetry.space_group_name_H-M   'P 1'
#
loop_
_entity.id
_entity.type
_entity.pdbx_description
1 polymer ?
#
loop_
_entity_poly.entity_id
_entity_poly.type
_entity_poly.pdbx_seq_one_letter_code
_entity_poly.pdbx_strand_id
1 'polypeptide(L)'
;SEIASIIVPSSGKQELPIDQQLNKEEGMISRPKLYMCRHGEKGMCEYCSPLPPWNRDYLDEHGIKHKSFHAHVKELNEQQNTKNNGLSYIAPLKEPDYTIDLNCGGGHAPYPKGICSKCQPAPITLQQQKFRMVDHLEYADHTILNLFIDTWRQSGVQRYGVLYGRYEAYEKVPLGIKAVVEAIYEPPQASELDGVTLLPWEDEELVDKVALGLGLYKVGVVFTDLTDAKKGDGSVLCKRHKDSFFLSCIEAIMAARNQVKYPNVTRWAASQEYSSKFVTCVITGGLEGEIEPRAYQVSASAEALVKADDISASTHPNMIHIKETSGTRYVPDVFYSKINEYGLEVKENAKPAFPVDFLLVTLLDSFPLNPQPMFMLKFPIEARDFLGELQNMRAVHTQLQLGQGDASKLRDFHFLVYVAKMDILSGDEIDLLLRCVREGKTEDYVALVESGGWMTLLTILDHSV
;
A
#
# COMPACT_ATOMS: atom_id res chain seq x y z
N SER A 1 -22.31 8.08 9.02
CA SER A 1 -21.07 8.86 8.95
C SER A 1 -20.38 8.61 7.61
N GLU A 2 -19.59 9.57 7.15
CA GLU A 2 -18.84 9.43 5.88
C GLU A 2 -17.94 8.18 5.87
N ILE A 3 -17.38 7.84 7.00
CA ILE A 3 -16.50 6.66 7.14
C ILE A 3 -17.32 5.38 6.98
N ALA A 4 -18.51 5.31 7.57
CA ALA A 4 -19.39 4.14 7.42
C ALA A 4 -19.83 3.94 5.95
N SER A 5 -20.03 5.02 5.19
CA SER A 5 -20.40 4.93 3.78
C SER A 5 -19.25 4.48 2.86
N ILE A 6 -18.00 4.62 3.32
CA ILE A 6 -16.83 4.14 2.58
C ILE A 6 -16.60 2.63 2.81
N ILE A 7 -17.07 2.09 3.93
CA ILE A 7 -16.82 0.73 4.40
C ILE A 7 -17.85 -0.27 3.93
N VAL A 8 -19.11 0.18 3.91
CA VAL A 8 -20.20 -0.71 3.50
C VAL A 8 -20.14 -0.81 2.00
N PRO A 9 -19.97 -2.00 1.41
CA PRO A 9 -20.29 -2.18 0.02
C PRO A 9 -21.80 -1.97 -0.12
N SER A 10 -22.21 -0.69 -0.12
CA SER A 10 -23.45 -0.32 -0.74
C SER A 10 -23.36 -0.85 -2.17
N SER A 11 -24.45 -1.13 -2.79
CA SER A 11 -24.58 -1.63 -4.15
C SER A 11 -23.83 -0.82 -5.24
N GLY A 12 -22.94 0.10 -4.85
CA GLY A 12 -22.03 0.88 -5.70
C GLY A 12 -20.68 1.02 -5.03
N LYS A 13 -19.59 0.71 -5.75
CA LYS A 13 -18.22 0.91 -5.32
C LYS A 13 -17.97 2.42 -5.19
N GLN A 14 -17.36 2.84 -4.09
CA GLN A 14 -17.11 4.24 -3.80
C GLN A 14 -15.61 4.53 -3.73
N GLU A 15 -15.20 5.61 -4.41
CA GLU A 15 -13.82 6.10 -4.34
C GLU A 15 -13.48 6.64 -2.97
N LEU A 16 -12.20 6.52 -2.58
CA LEU A 16 -11.69 7.11 -1.36
C LEU A 16 -11.75 8.64 -1.40
N PRO A 17 -11.86 9.30 -0.23
CA PRO A 17 -11.88 10.77 -0.17
C PRO A 17 -10.71 11.43 -0.90
N ILE A 18 -9.51 10.86 -0.83
CA ILE A 18 -8.34 11.40 -1.53
C ILE A 18 -8.56 11.41 -3.06
N ASP A 19 -9.15 10.37 -3.60
CA ASP A 19 -9.42 10.30 -5.03
C ASP A 19 -10.50 11.30 -5.44
N GLN A 20 -11.54 11.45 -4.62
CA GLN A 20 -12.60 12.44 -4.85
C GLN A 20 -12.03 13.86 -4.83
N GLN A 21 -11.12 14.15 -3.92
CA GLN A 21 -10.42 15.43 -3.84
C GLN A 21 -9.58 15.68 -5.11
N LEU A 22 -8.74 14.73 -5.48
CA LEU A 22 -7.82 14.88 -6.61
C LEU A 22 -8.55 14.88 -7.97
N ASN A 23 -9.70 14.23 -8.06
CA ASN A 23 -10.54 14.31 -9.26
C ASN A 23 -11.00 15.73 -9.56
N LYS A 24 -11.18 16.56 -8.53
CA LYS A 24 -11.64 17.96 -8.67
C LYS A 24 -10.49 18.91 -9.00
N GLU A 25 -9.25 18.50 -8.85
CA GLU A 25 -8.07 19.32 -9.12
C GLU A 25 -7.59 19.08 -10.54
N GLU A 26 -7.23 20.16 -11.23
CA GLU A 26 -6.66 20.05 -12.58
C GLU A 26 -5.19 19.61 -12.53
N GLY A 27 -4.49 19.94 -11.45
CA GLY A 27 -3.09 19.58 -11.27
C GLY A 27 -2.13 20.33 -12.17
N MET A 28 -2.56 21.41 -12.79
CA MET A 28 -1.72 22.20 -13.66
C MET A 28 -0.57 22.81 -12.88
N ILE A 29 0.62 22.78 -13.48
CA ILE A 29 1.86 23.26 -12.88
C ILE A 29 2.06 24.71 -13.29
N SER A 30 1.97 25.63 -12.32
CA SER A 30 2.19 27.05 -12.56
C SER A 30 3.65 27.34 -12.85
N ARG A 31 3.88 28.24 -13.79
CA ARG A 31 5.21 28.73 -14.12
C ARG A 31 5.29 30.25 -13.95
N PRO A 32 6.41 30.78 -13.42
CA PRO A 32 6.58 32.22 -13.34
C PRO A 32 6.78 32.83 -14.74
N LYS A 33 6.44 34.10 -14.90
CA LYS A 33 6.75 34.84 -16.11
C LYS A 33 8.27 35.03 -16.22
N LEU A 34 8.80 34.77 -17.41
CA LEU A 34 10.21 34.89 -17.70
C LEU A 34 10.48 36.16 -18.53
N TYR A 35 11.73 36.60 -18.56
CA TYR A 35 12.14 37.71 -19.42
C TYR A 35 11.87 37.48 -20.92
N MET A 36 11.73 36.19 -21.31
CA MET A 36 11.37 35.81 -22.70
C MET A 36 9.89 36.04 -23.02
N CYS A 37 9.06 36.28 -22.01
CA CYS A 37 7.64 36.59 -22.22
C CYS A 37 7.47 37.98 -22.80
N ARG A 38 6.68 38.11 -23.86
CA ARG A 38 6.45 39.34 -24.56
C ARG A 38 4.99 39.81 -24.53
N HIS A 39 4.31 39.55 -23.44
CA HIS A 39 2.91 39.90 -23.24
C HIS A 39 2.72 40.65 -21.93
N GLY A 40 1.54 41.21 -21.72
CA GLY A 40 1.20 41.90 -20.47
C GLY A 40 1.10 40.95 -19.28
N GLU A 41 0.98 41.51 -18.05
CA GLU A 41 0.95 40.75 -16.81
C GLU A 41 -0.13 39.68 -16.75
N LYS A 42 -1.25 39.89 -17.43
CA LYS A 42 -2.39 38.94 -17.44
C LYS A 42 -2.35 37.96 -18.61
N GLY A 43 -1.42 38.14 -19.54
CA GLY A 43 -1.27 37.22 -20.66
C GLY A 43 -0.43 36.01 -20.35
N MET A 44 -0.51 34.97 -21.18
CA MET A 44 0.30 33.77 -21.13
C MET A 44 0.88 33.45 -22.50
N CYS A 45 2.04 32.79 -22.49
CA CYS A 45 2.71 32.33 -23.71
C CYS A 45 3.35 30.96 -23.47
N GLU A 46 4.00 30.40 -24.48
CA GLU A 46 4.68 29.10 -24.36
C GLU A 46 5.70 29.02 -23.23
N TYR A 47 6.29 30.17 -22.80
CA TYR A 47 7.29 30.22 -21.74
C TYR A 47 6.70 30.27 -20.34
N CYS A 48 5.45 30.69 -20.16
CA CYS A 48 4.84 30.84 -18.85
C CYS A 48 3.46 30.18 -18.71
N SER A 49 2.92 29.58 -19.76
CA SER A 49 1.68 28.82 -19.68
C SER A 49 1.80 27.68 -18.67
N PRO A 50 0.77 27.39 -17.88
CA PRO A 50 0.82 26.23 -16.99
C PRO A 50 1.09 24.95 -17.75
N LEU A 51 1.85 24.04 -17.12
CA LEU A 51 2.15 22.73 -17.67
C LEU A 51 1.16 21.70 -17.16
N PRO A 52 0.82 20.68 -17.97
CA PRO A 52 0.02 19.58 -17.48
C PRO A 52 0.77 18.75 -16.43
N PRO A 53 0.08 18.07 -15.51
CA PRO A 53 0.72 17.32 -14.42
C PRO A 53 1.57 16.13 -14.88
N TRP A 54 1.49 15.75 -16.15
CA TRP A 54 2.29 14.69 -16.75
C TRP A 54 3.46 15.22 -17.59
N ASN A 55 3.75 16.51 -17.56
CA ASN A 55 4.79 17.10 -18.40
C ASN A 55 6.16 16.45 -18.12
N ARG A 56 6.73 15.85 -19.16
CA ARG A 56 7.96 15.06 -19.04
C ARG A 56 9.16 15.87 -18.59
N ASP A 57 9.35 17.04 -19.17
CA ASP A 57 10.50 17.90 -18.84
C ASP A 57 10.44 18.37 -17.40
N TYR A 58 9.26 18.73 -16.90
CA TYR A 58 9.09 19.11 -15.50
C TYR A 58 9.41 17.95 -14.57
N LEU A 59 8.88 16.76 -14.86
CA LEU A 59 9.13 15.58 -14.03
C LEU A 59 10.62 15.23 -14.00
N ASP A 60 11.29 15.28 -15.15
CA ASP A 60 12.73 14.99 -15.25
C ASP A 60 13.57 16.02 -14.48
N GLU A 61 13.24 17.31 -14.59
CA GLU A 61 13.93 18.39 -13.87
C GLU A 61 13.83 18.24 -12.34
N HIS A 62 12.70 17.72 -11.86
CA HIS A 62 12.44 17.53 -10.43
C HIS A 62 12.80 16.13 -9.93
N GLY A 63 13.43 15.30 -10.76
CA GLY A 63 13.84 13.96 -10.38
C GLY A 63 12.67 13.00 -10.12
N ILE A 64 11.50 13.29 -10.69
CA ILE A 64 10.31 12.46 -10.53
C ILE A 64 10.30 11.39 -11.62
N LYS A 65 10.56 10.15 -11.24
CA LYS A 65 10.68 9.03 -12.17
C LYS A 65 9.34 8.52 -12.70
N HIS A 66 8.28 8.68 -11.91
CA HIS A 66 6.95 8.18 -12.24
C HIS A 66 5.92 9.29 -12.04
N LYS A 67 5.06 9.48 -13.02
CA LYS A 67 3.90 10.35 -12.83
C LYS A 67 2.91 9.70 -11.85
N SER A 68 2.09 10.54 -11.21
CA SER A 68 1.07 10.05 -10.29
C SER A 68 -0.07 9.36 -11.04
N PHE A 69 -0.86 8.57 -10.30
CA PHE A 69 -2.06 7.92 -10.85
C PHE A 69 -3.03 8.93 -11.48
N HIS A 70 -3.34 10.02 -10.77
CA HIS A 70 -4.28 11.02 -11.26
C HIS A 70 -3.72 11.82 -12.45
N ALA A 71 -2.42 12.05 -12.49
CA ALA A 71 -1.78 12.64 -13.68
C ALA A 71 -1.89 11.70 -14.88
N HIS A 72 -1.65 10.42 -14.67
CA HIS A 72 -1.78 9.39 -15.70
C HIS A 72 -3.21 9.31 -16.25
N VAL A 73 -4.21 9.31 -15.36
CA VAL A 73 -5.64 9.32 -15.77
C VAL A 73 -5.97 10.54 -16.61
N LYS A 74 -5.52 11.72 -16.19
CA LYS A 74 -5.80 12.96 -16.93
C LYS A 74 -5.15 12.96 -18.30
N GLU A 75 -3.92 12.44 -18.41
CA GLU A 75 -3.24 12.29 -19.69
C GLU A 75 -4.01 11.36 -20.63
N LEU A 76 -4.45 10.21 -20.13
CA LEU A 76 -5.25 9.26 -20.92
C LEU A 76 -6.60 9.87 -21.34
N ASN A 77 -7.27 10.58 -20.45
CA ASN A 77 -8.54 11.24 -20.76
C ASN A 77 -8.36 12.28 -21.87
N GLU A 78 -7.30 13.08 -21.82
CA GLU A 78 -7.01 14.04 -22.86
C GLU A 78 -6.78 13.37 -24.21
N GLN A 79 -6.01 12.28 -24.22
CA GLN A 79 -5.73 11.54 -25.45
C GLN A 79 -6.96 10.88 -26.07
N GLN A 80 -7.86 10.34 -25.23
CA GLN A 80 -8.98 9.53 -25.71
C GLN A 80 -10.30 10.29 -25.84
N ASN A 81 -10.60 11.17 -24.90
CA ASN A 81 -11.92 11.79 -24.80
C ASN A 81 -11.99 13.20 -25.39
N THR A 82 -10.93 13.98 -25.29
CA THR A 82 -10.86 15.30 -25.89
C THR A 82 -10.91 15.23 -27.43
N LYS A 83 -10.29 14.19 -27.99
CA LYS A 83 -10.25 13.95 -29.44
C LYS A 83 -11.55 13.39 -30.02
N ASN A 84 -12.45 12.90 -29.18
CA ASN A 84 -13.72 12.31 -29.63
C ASN A 84 -14.83 13.34 -29.89
N ASN A 85 -14.55 14.63 -29.80
CA ASN A 85 -15.51 15.72 -30.02
C ASN A 85 -16.84 15.53 -29.25
N GLY A 86 -16.81 14.93 -28.08
CA GLY A 86 -17.98 14.71 -27.24
C GLY A 86 -18.94 13.61 -27.71
N LEU A 87 -18.55 12.78 -28.67
CA LEU A 87 -19.46 11.79 -29.27
C LEU A 87 -19.72 10.59 -28.35
N SER A 88 -18.75 10.11 -27.59
CA SER A 88 -18.97 9.10 -26.53
C SER A 88 -17.79 9.08 -25.57
N TYR A 89 -18.09 9.00 -24.28
CA TYR A 89 -17.07 8.87 -23.25
C TYR A 89 -16.54 7.44 -23.20
N ILE A 90 -15.21 7.29 -23.20
CA ILE A 90 -14.53 6.01 -23.03
C ILE A 90 -13.78 6.08 -21.72
N ALA A 91 -14.04 5.13 -20.79
CA ALA A 91 -13.28 5.03 -19.56
C ALA A 91 -11.79 4.82 -19.89
N PRO A 92 -10.89 5.69 -19.40
CA PRO A 92 -9.50 5.68 -19.87
C PRO A 92 -8.68 4.50 -19.35
N LEU A 93 -9.09 3.91 -18.22
CA LEU A 93 -8.35 2.82 -17.60
C LEU A 93 -8.98 1.47 -17.92
N LYS A 94 -8.14 0.52 -18.31
CA LYS A 94 -8.52 -0.86 -18.51
C LYS A 94 -7.41 -1.74 -17.90
N GLU A 95 -7.78 -2.61 -16.96
CA GLU A 95 -6.83 -3.56 -16.41
C GLU A 95 -6.39 -4.54 -17.50
N PRO A 96 -5.08 -4.88 -17.56
CA PRO A 96 -4.65 -5.96 -18.42
C PRO A 96 -5.31 -7.27 -17.96
N ASP A 97 -5.73 -8.08 -18.92
CA ASP A 97 -6.33 -9.39 -18.66
C ASP A 97 -5.60 -10.44 -19.51
N TYR A 98 -4.93 -11.37 -18.86
CA TYR A 98 -4.14 -12.41 -19.50
C TYR A 98 -4.78 -13.78 -19.38
N THR A 99 -6.04 -13.84 -18.96
CA THR A 99 -6.80 -15.08 -18.85
C THR A 99 -7.43 -15.48 -20.17
N ILE A 100 -7.62 -16.80 -20.36
CA ILE A 100 -8.40 -17.30 -21.48
C ILE A 100 -9.90 -17.10 -21.20
N ASP A 101 -10.66 -16.72 -22.23
CA ASP A 101 -12.10 -16.57 -22.11
C ASP A 101 -12.79 -17.94 -22.14
N LEU A 102 -13.29 -18.40 -21.00
CA LEU A 102 -14.01 -19.66 -20.87
C LEU A 102 -15.42 -19.62 -21.45
N ASN A 103 -15.94 -18.42 -21.72
CA ASN A 103 -17.28 -18.22 -22.27
C ASN A 103 -17.23 -17.72 -23.72
N CYS A 104 -16.24 -18.15 -24.47
CA CYS A 104 -16.05 -17.73 -25.84
C CYS A 104 -17.21 -18.13 -26.76
N GLY A 105 -17.77 -17.16 -27.50
CA GLY A 105 -18.84 -17.36 -28.47
C GLY A 105 -18.37 -17.87 -29.84
N GLY A 106 -17.16 -18.42 -29.96
CA GLY A 106 -16.54 -18.81 -31.21
C GLY A 106 -16.97 -20.15 -31.80
N GLY A 107 -18.03 -20.77 -31.26
CA GLY A 107 -18.60 -22.01 -31.80
C GLY A 107 -17.81 -23.30 -31.48
N HIS A 108 -16.96 -23.29 -30.48
CA HIS A 108 -16.19 -24.45 -30.02
C HIS A 108 -16.45 -24.75 -28.56
N ALA A 109 -16.07 -25.95 -28.12
CA ALA A 109 -16.15 -26.31 -26.70
C ALA A 109 -15.24 -25.39 -25.86
N PRO A 110 -15.58 -25.13 -24.60
CA PRO A 110 -14.75 -24.33 -23.70
C PRO A 110 -13.34 -24.93 -23.55
N TYR A 111 -12.34 -24.06 -23.35
CA TYR A 111 -10.99 -24.48 -23.02
C TYR A 111 -10.97 -25.46 -21.84
N PRO A 112 -10.19 -26.55 -21.85
CA PRO A 112 -9.12 -26.89 -22.82
C PRO A 112 -9.57 -27.70 -24.04
N LYS A 113 -10.85 -28.03 -24.16
CA LYS A 113 -11.36 -28.85 -25.28
C LYS A 113 -11.35 -28.11 -26.61
N GLY A 114 -11.51 -26.78 -26.56
CA GLY A 114 -11.46 -25.93 -27.75
C GLY A 114 -10.78 -24.61 -27.44
N ILE A 115 -10.18 -23.99 -28.47
CA ILE A 115 -9.52 -22.69 -28.39
C ILE A 115 -9.60 -22.02 -29.77
N CYS A 116 -9.72 -20.70 -29.78
CA CYS A 116 -9.67 -19.92 -31.01
C CYS A 116 -9.00 -18.56 -30.74
N SER A 117 -8.73 -17.78 -31.77
CA SER A 117 -8.10 -16.48 -31.65
C SER A 117 -8.91 -15.45 -30.83
N LYS A 118 -10.21 -15.67 -30.67
CA LYS A 118 -11.09 -14.75 -29.91
C LYS A 118 -11.01 -14.99 -28.39
N CYS A 119 -10.77 -16.23 -27.96
CA CYS A 119 -10.77 -16.56 -26.54
C CYS A 119 -9.38 -16.58 -25.92
N GLN A 120 -8.33 -16.74 -26.70
CA GLN A 120 -6.97 -16.74 -26.18
C GLN A 120 -6.47 -15.30 -25.91
N PRO A 121 -5.72 -15.09 -24.83
CA PRO A 121 -5.11 -13.78 -24.60
C PRO A 121 -4.04 -13.51 -25.66
N ALA A 122 -3.88 -12.24 -26.01
CA ALA A 122 -2.83 -11.81 -26.94
C ALA A 122 -1.45 -11.98 -26.32
N PRO A 123 -0.39 -12.07 -27.14
CA PRO A 123 0.98 -12.05 -26.62
C PRO A 123 1.22 -10.83 -25.73
N ILE A 124 1.99 -11.04 -24.67
CA ILE A 124 2.23 -10.03 -23.63
C ILE A 124 3.61 -9.43 -23.84
N THR A 125 3.71 -8.10 -23.85
CA THR A 125 4.99 -7.39 -23.77
C THR A 125 5.05 -6.64 -22.46
N LEU A 126 5.93 -7.08 -21.55
CA LEU A 126 6.12 -6.44 -20.25
C LEU A 126 7.03 -5.23 -20.39
N GLN A 127 6.60 -4.12 -19.81
CA GLN A 127 7.38 -2.90 -19.70
C GLN A 127 7.30 -2.39 -18.27
N GLN A 128 8.31 -1.65 -17.86
CA GLN A 128 8.24 -0.98 -16.56
C GLN A 128 7.10 0.03 -16.56
N GLN A 129 6.29 -0.01 -15.52
CA GLN A 129 5.16 0.90 -15.39
C GLN A 129 5.64 2.33 -15.16
N LYS A 130 5.06 3.28 -15.91
CA LYS A 130 5.52 4.69 -15.92
C LYS A 130 4.78 5.58 -14.92
N PHE A 131 3.81 5.06 -14.21
CA PHE A 131 3.05 5.78 -13.19
C PHE A 131 2.98 4.97 -11.90
N ARG A 132 2.62 5.64 -10.80
CA ARG A 132 2.45 5.00 -9.48
C ARG A 132 1.04 5.21 -8.98
N MET A 133 0.47 4.20 -8.35
CA MET A 133 -0.81 4.32 -7.65
C MET A 133 -0.66 5.10 -6.34
N VAL A 134 0.45 4.89 -5.64
CA VAL A 134 0.87 5.65 -4.45
C VAL A 134 2.30 6.10 -4.68
N ASP A 135 2.58 7.38 -4.46
CA ASP A 135 3.89 7.96 -4.76
C ASP A 135 4.86 7.88 -3.59
N HIS A 136 4.33 7.84 -2.37
CA HIS A 136 5.14 8.02 -1.18
C HIS A 136 4.54 7.28 0.01
N LEU A 137 5.41 6.62 0.79
CA LEU A 137 5.06 6.02 2.08
C LEU A 137 5.72 6.83 3.18
N GLU A 138 4.91 7.38 4.09
CA GLU A 138 5.40 8.14 5.23
C GLU A 138 5.00 7.42 6.52
N TYR A 139 5.97 7.24 7.43
CA TYR A 139 5.65 6.81 8.79
C TYR A 139 5.43 8.07 9.62
N ALA A 140 4.28 8.17 10.30
CA ALA A 140 3.90 9.39 11.02
C ALA A 140 4.91 9.80 12.09
N ASP A 141 5.65 8.84 12.64
CA ASP A 141 6.71 9.07 13.62
C ASP A 141 7.74 7.96 13.57
N HIS A 142 8.99 8.28 13.87
CA HIS A 142 10.08 7.30 13.98
C HIS A 142 9.78 6.17 14.98
N THR A 143 9.05 6.49 16.06
CA THR A 143 8.70 5.52 17.09
C THR A 143 7.97 4.31 16.53
N ILE A 144 7.09 4.50 15.55
CA ILE A 144 6.32 3.41 14.93
C ILE A 144 7.26 2.36 14.34
N LEU A 145 8.23 2.81 13.57
CA LEU A 145 9.19 1.92 12.91
C LEU A 145 10.18 1.33 13.88
N ASN A 146 10.66 2.12 14.85
CA ASN A 146 11.60 1.65 15.86
C ASN A 146 11.01 0.54 16.73
N LEU A 147 9.74 0.66 17.12
CA LEU A 147 9.05 -0.40 17.87
C LEU A 147 8.95 -1.68 17.04
N PHE A 148 8.71 -1.57 15.76
CA PHE A 148 8.65 -2.73 14.87
C PHE A 148 10.02 -3.43 14.76
N ILE A 149 11.10 -2.67 14.65
CA ILE A 149 12.46 -3.19 14.50
C ILE A 149 12.98 -3.80 15.81
N ASP A 150 12.42 -3.43 16.96
CA ASP A 150 12.88 -3.91 18.26
C ASP A 150 12.84 -5.44 18.42
N THR A 151 11.92 -6.12 17.76
CA THR A 151 11.92 -7.58 17.75
C THR A 151 13.25 -8.12 17.23
N TRP A 152 13.72 -7.59 16.10
CA TRP A 152 15.00 -8.00 15.55
C TRP A 152 16.18 -7.60 16.44
N ARG A 153 16.14 -6.39 17.00
CA ARG A 153 17.21 -5.90 17.86
C ARG A 153 17.36 -6.78 19.12
N GLN A 154 16.26 -7.29 19.67
CA GLN A 154 16.26 -8.12 20.87
C GLN A 154 16.58 -9.58 20.59
N SER A 155 16.14 -10.11 19.46
CA SER A 155 16.14 -11.57 19.21
C SER A 155 16.88 -12.00 17.96
N GLY A 156 17.13 -11.08 17.03
CA GLY A 156 17.73 -11.40 15.74
C GLY A 156 16.75 -12.02 14.73
N VAL A 157 15.49 -12.23 15.10
CA VAL A 157 14.50 -12.82 14.21
C VAL A 157 13.78 -11.75 13.38
N GLN A 158 13.28 -12.15 12.22
CA GLN A 158 12.54 -11.25 11.33
C GLN A 158 11.09 -11.10 11.79
N ARG A 159 10.46 -10.02 11.32
CA ARG A 159 9.10 -9.68 11.74
C ARG A 159 8.27 -9.22 10.56
N TYR A 160 6.97 -9.48 10.64
CA TYR A 160 5.96 -9.07 9.65
C TYR A 160 4.89 -8.23 10.34
N GLY A 161 4.44 -7.18 9.67
CA GLY A 161 3.38 -6.31 10.18
C GLY A 161 2.44 -5.84 9.09
N VAL A 162 1.25 -5.44 9.51
CA VAL A 162 0.23 -4.84 8.66
C VAL A 162 0.20 -3.34 8.94
N LEU A 163 0.26 -2.54 7.89
CA LEU A 163 0.31 -1.09 7.97
C LEU A 163 -1.11 -0.52 8.00
N TYR A 164 -1.44 0.23 9.04
CA TYR A 164 -2.69 0.96 9.15
C TYR A 164 -2.41 2.45 9.11
N GLY A 165 -3.12 3.14 8.24
CA GLY A 165 -2.89 4.55 8.00
C GLY A 165 -3.97 5.18 7.13
N ARG A 166 -3.63 6.29 6.53
CA ARG A 166 -4.53 7.06 5.67
C ARG A 166 -3.82 7.54 4.43
N TYR A 167 -4.59 7.96 3.45
CA TYR A 167 -4.05 8.55 2.23
C TYR A 167 -4.25 10.06 2.24
N GLU A 168 -3.22 10.78 1.85
CA GLU A 168 -3.21 12.24 1.74
C GLU A 168 -2.60 12.68 0.41
N ALA A 169 -2.85 13.93 0.03
CA ALA A 169 -2.19 14.52 -1.12
C ALA A 169 -0.68 14.63 -0.86
N TYR A 170 0.12 14.27 -1.86
CA TYR A 170 1.58 14.40 -1.82
C TYR A 170 2.00 15.49 -2.80
N GLU A 171 2.34 16.65 -2.28
CA GLU A 171 2.53 17.86 -3.09
C GLU A 171 3.84 17.90 -3.87
N LYS A 172 4.81 17.06 -3.54
CA LYS A 172 6.09 17.00 -4.27
C LYS A 172 5.98 16.33 -5.65
N VAL A 173 4.86 15.68 -5.91
CA VAL A 173 4.54 15.11 -7.23
C VAL A 173 3.18 15.68 -7.64
N PRO A 174 3.03 16.19 -8.88
CA PRO A 174 1.75 16.71 -9.33
C PRO A 174 0.63 15.68 -9.20
N LEU A 175 -0.42 16.01 -8.46
CA LEU A 175 -1.55 15.13 -8.11
C LEU A 175 -1.12 13.85 -7.39
N GLY A 176 -0.01 13.92 -6.65
CA GLY A 176 0.54 12.77 -5.93
C GLY A 176 -0.29 12.36 -4.73
N ILE A 177 -0.13 11.08 -4.35
CA ILE A 177 -0.76 10.47 -3.18
C ILE A 177 0.34 9.92 -2.28
N LYS A 178 0.24 10.18 -0.98
CA LYS A 178 1.06 9.49 0.02
C LYS A 178 0.19 8.66 0.94
N ALA A 179 0.73 7.54 1.38
CA ALA A 179 0.17 6.74 2.46
C ALA A 179 0.91 7.11 3.75
N VAL A 180 0.17 7.50 4.79
CA VAL A 180 0.73 7.86 6.09
C VAL A 180 0.42 6.74 7.07
N VAL A 181 1.45 6.06 7.57
CA VAL A 181 1.31 4.95 8.51
C VAL A 181 1.27 5.48 9.93
N GLU A 182 0.19 5.17 10.65
CA GLU A 182 0.01 5.54 12.06
C GLU A 182 0.29 4.38 13.02
N ALA A 183 0.10 3.14 12.57
CA ALA A 183 0.34 1.95 13.39
C ALA A 183 0.75 0.76 12.54
N ILE A 184 1.57 -0.12 13.12
CA ILE A 184 1.92 -1.41 12.53
C ILE A 184 1.34 -2.48 13.46
N TYR A 185 0.42 -3.29 12.97
CA TYR A 185 -0.13 -4.42 13.71
C TYR A 185 0.62 -5.69 13.32
N GLU A 186 1.05 -6.45 14.32
CA GLU A 186 1.82 -7.67 14.12
C GLU A 186 0.93 -8.90 14.31
N PRO A 187 0.42 -9.47 13.19
CA PRO A 187 -0.49 -10.62 13.29
C PRO A 187 0.22 -11.87 13.81
N PRO A 188 -0.54 -12.92 14.18
CA PRO A 188 0.07 -14.19 14.61
C PRO A 188 1.09 -14.68 13.58
N GLN A 189 2.31 -14.99 14.04
CA GLN A 189 3.41 -15.37 13.17
C GLN A 189 4.47 -16.16 13.93
N ALA A 190 5.17 -16.99 13.19
CA ALA A 190 6.38 -17.66 13.66
C ALA A 190 7.58 -16.98 13.01
N SER A 191 8.40 -16.32 13.82
CA SER A 191 9.56 -15.56 13.35
C SER A 191 10.83 -16.40 13.47
N GLU A 192 11.66 -16.37 12.41
CA GLU A 192 12.95 -17.05 12.35
C GLU A 192 14.05 -16.06 12.00
N LEU A 193 15.31 -16.51 12.02
CA LEU A 193 16.45 -15.67 11.70
C LEU A 193 16.42 -15.15 10.25
N ASP A 194 15.86 -15.92 9.33
CA ASP A 194 15.88 -15.66 7.89
C ASP A 194 14.48 -15.54 7.28
N GLY A 195 13.42 -15.55 8.08
CA GLY A 195 12.08 -15.47 7.54
C GLY A 195 10.98 -15.41 8.58
N VAL A 196 9.76 -15.34 8.07
CA VAL A 196 8.54 -15.30 8.88
C VAL A 196 7.51 -16.21 8.25
N THR A 197 6.82 -17.00 9.07
CA THR A 197 5.66 -17.79 8.65
C THR A 197 4.43 -17.18 9.29
N LEU A 198 3.46 -16.78 8.45
CA LEU A 198 2.20 -16.25 8.94
C LEU A 198 1.31 -17.39 9.44
N LEU A 199 0.70 -17.18 10.58
CA LEU A 199 -0.24 -18.12 11.20
C LEU A 199 -1.66 -17.64 10.95
N PRO A 200 -2.69 -18.49 11.16
CA PRO A 200 -4.09 -18.04 11.01
C PRO A 200 -4.37 -16.81 11.88
N TRP A 201 -4.97 -15.79 11.28
CA TRP A 201 -5.29 -14.53 11.94
C TRP A 201 -6.80 -14.41 12.10
N GLU A 202 -7.32 -14.90 13.22
CA GLU A 202 -8.76 -14.93 13.48
C GLU A 202 -9.35 -13.54 13.74
N ASP A 203 -8.54 -12.63 14.27
CA ASP A 203 -8.98 -11.29 14.67
C ASP A 203 -8.88 -10.24 13.56
N GLU A 204 -8.55 -10.63 12.33
CA GLU A 204 -8.29 -9.68 11.24
C GLU A 204 -9.45 -8.70 11.02
N GLU A 205 -10.67 -9.20 10.97
CA GLU A 205 -11.85 -8.34 10.77
C GLU A 205 -12.03 -7.35 11.92
N LEU A 206 -11.79 -7.79 13.16
CA LEU A 206 -11.89 -6.92 14.33
C LEU A 206 -10.84 -5.80 14.27
N VAL A 207 -9.60 -6.14 13.92
CA VAL A 207 -8.52 -5.16 13.80
C VAL A 207 -8.85 -4.14 12.71
N ASP A 208 -9.33 -4.61 11.56
CA ASP A 208 -9.75 -3.74 10.45
C ASP A 208 -10.89 -2.80 10.87
N LYS A 209 -11.87 -3.29 11.63
CA LYS A 209 -12.97 -2.48 12.15
C LYS A 209 -12.49 -1.40 13.13
N VAL A 210 -11.59 -1.76 14.04
CA VAL A 210 -11.00 -0.80 14.98
C VAL A 210 -10.26 0.30 14.21
N ALA A 211 -9.41 -0.07 13.27
CA ALA A 211 -8.69 0.89 12.43
C ALA A 211 -9.65 1.84 11.73
N LEU A 212 -10.68 1.31 11.16
CA LEU A 212 -11.67 2.06 10.40
C LEU A 212 -12.47 3.02 11.28
N GLY A 213 -12.84 2.59 12.51
CA GLY A 213 -13.44 3.47 13.50
C GLY A 213 -12.54 4.64 13.91
N LEU A 214 -11.24 4.51 13.69
CA LEU A 214 -10.24 5.55 13.91
C LEU A 214 -9.96 6.39 12.64
N GLY A 215 -10.64 6.08 11.54
CA GLY A 215 -10.38 6.75 10.25
C GLY A 215 -9.17 6.21 9.52
N LEU A 216 -8.73 4.99 9.84
CA LEU A 216 -7.54 4.37 9.25
C LEU A 216 -7.92 3.20 8.35
N TYR A 217 -7.13 2.99 7.30
CA TYR A 217 -7.26 1.90 6.35
C TYR A 217 -6.07 0.95 6.46
N LYS A 218 -6.24 -0.28 6.01
CA LYS A 218 -5.13 -1.19 5.78
C LYS A 218 -4.43 -0.73 4.50
N VAL A 219 -3.27 -0.06 4.63
CA VAL A 219 -2.58 0.57 3.50
C VAL A 219 -1.45 -0.28 2.94
N GLY A 220 -1.05 -1.33 3.64
CA GLY A 220 0.03 -2.19 3.17
C GLY A 220 0.52 -3.16 4.20
N VAL A 221 1.67 -3.75 3.89
CA VAL A 221 2.41 -4.64 4.78
C VAL A 221 3.86 -4.22 4.85
N VAL A 222 4.52 -4.62 5.94
CA VAL A 222 5.94 -4.38 6.17
C VAL A 222 6.56 -5.66 6.71
N PHE A 223 7.79 -5.94 6.32
CA PHE A 223 8.57 -7.04 6.90
C PHE A 223 10.03 -6.63 6.98
N THR A 224 10.76 -7.26 7.91
CA THR A 224 12.19 -7.04 8.05
C THR A 224 12.96 -8.08 7.26
N ASP A 225 14.11 -7.69 6.75
CA ASP A 225 15.15 -8.56 6.23
C ASP A 225 16.48 -7.96 6.65
N LEU A 226 16.85 -8.24 7.90
CA LEU A 226 18.00 -7.64 8.57
C LEU A 226 19.01 -8.70 8.97
N THR A 227 20.27 -8.43 8.71
CA THR A 227 21.39 -9.27 9.11
C THR A 227 22.46 -8.37 9.71
N ASP A 228 22.87 -8.65 10.95
CA ASP A 228 23.93 -7.91 11.62
C ASP A 228 25.23 -8.03 10.82
N ALA A 229 25.90 -6.90 10.59
CA ALA A 229 27.18 -6.87 9.91
C ALA A 229 28.34 -7.36 10.79
N LYS A 230 28.09 -7.62 12.08
CA LYS A 230 29.03 -8.13 13.09
C LYS A 230 30.24 -7.20 13.31
N LYS A 231 30.02 -5.90 13.17
CA LYS A 231 31.02 -4.87 13.44
C LYS A 231 30.93 -4.28 14.85
N GLY A 232 29.91 -4.68 15.63
CA GLY A 232 29.69 -4.16 16.98
C GLY A 232 29.15 -2.74 17.06
N ASP A 233 28.78 -2.13 15.93
CA ASP A 233 28.31 -0.76 15.85
C ASP A 233 26.82 -0.64 15.47
N GLY A 234 26.10 -1.76 15.42
CA GLY A 234 24.69 -1.79 15.02
C GLY A 234 24.44 -1.74 13.52
N SER A 235 25.49 -1.74 12.70
CA SER A 235 25.35 -1.77 11.26
C SER A 235 24.86 -3.12 10.76
N VAL A 236 24.16 -3.08 9.62
CA VAL A 236 23.56 -4.25 8.99
C VAL A 236 24.10 -4.44 7.57
N LEU A 237 24.00 -5.66 7.07
CA LEU A 237 24.44 -5.98 5.72
C LEU A 237 23.48 -5.38 4.68
N CYS A 238 24.05 -4.81 3.62
CA CYS A 238 23.30 -4.42 2.44
C CYS A 238 23.21 -5.59 1.47
N LYS A 239 22.12 -6.37 1.58
CA LYS A 239 21.91 -7.57 0.74
C LYS A 239 21.10 -7.27 -0.50
N ARG A 240 20.34 -6.18 -0.51
CA ARG A 240 19.43 -5.82 -1.61
C ARG A 240 19.99 -4.65 -2.39
N HIS A 241 20.39 -4.91 -3.62
CA HIS A 241 20.99 -3.93 -4.52
C HIS A 241 20.80 -4.39 -5.96
N LYS A 242 21.25 -3.57 -6.92
CA LYS A 242 21.08 -3.83 -8.35
C LYS A 242 21.66 -5.17 -8.86
N ASP A 243 22.69 -5.67 -8.18
CA ASP A 243 23.36 -6.92 -8.57
C ASP A 243 22.75 -8.15 -7.86
N SER A 244 21.78 -7.96 -7.00
CA SER A 244 21.00 -9.02 -6.35
C SER A 244 19.52 -8.87 -6.72
N PHE A 245 18.72 -8.30 -5.83
CA PHE A 245 17.30 -7.99 -6.05
C PHE A 245 16.85 -6.93 -5.06
N PHE A 246 15.79 -6.20 -5.39
CA PHE A 246 15.13 -5.26 -4.47
C PHE A 246 13.96 -5.93 -3.75
N LEU A 247 13.07 -6.61 -4.49
CA LEU A 247 12.15 -7.60 -3.96
C LEU A 247 12.45 -8.93 -4.63
N SER A 248 12.42 -10.02 -3.88
CA SER A 248 12.56 -11.35 -4.45
C SER A 248 11.32 -11.74 -5.26
N CYS A 249 11.44 -12.79 -6.07
CA CYS A 249 10.31 -13.30 -6.84
C CYS A 249 9.12 -13.69 -5.95
N ILE A 250 9.37 -14.31 -4.81
CA ILE A 250 8.31 -14.68 -3.85
C ILE A 250 7.65 -13.43 -3.29
N GLU A 251 8.44 -12.43 -2.92
CA GLU A 251 7.94 -11.17 -2.37
C GLU A 251 7.14 -10.36 -3.39
N ALA A 252 7.59 -10.33 -4.65
CA ALA A 252 6.86 -9.66 -5.72
C ALA A 252 5.51 -10.35 -6.01
N ILE A 253 5.47 -11.67 -5.99
CA ILE A 253 4.23 -12.43 -6.16
C ILE A 253 3.29 -12.18 -4.99
N MET A 254 3.80 -12.17 -3.75
CA MET A 254 3.03 -11.82 -2.57
C MET A 254 2.44 -10.41 -2.68
N ALA A 255 3.25 -9.43 -3.11
CA ALA A 255 2.80 -8.07 -3.33
C ALA A 255 1.68 -8.00 -4.37
N ALA A 256 1.83 -8.72 -5.47
CA ALA A 256 0.81 -8.80 -6.53
C ALA A 256 -0.50 -9.41 -6.01
N ARG A 257 -0.42 -10.49 -5.25
CA ARG A 257 -1.60 -11.11 -4.62
C ARG A 257 -2.32 -10.17 -3.67
N ASN A 258 -1.58 -9.43 -2.87
CA ASN A 258 -2.15 -8.42 -1.97
C ASN A 258 -2.82 -7.29 -2.76
N GLN A 259 -2.19 -6.82 -3.82
CA GLN A 259 -2.78 -5.77 -4.65
C GLN A 259 -4.08 -6.24 -5.33
N VAL A 260 -4.12 -7.48 -5.79
CA VAL A 260 -5.35 -8.09 -6.33
C VAL A 260 -6.44 -8.19 -5.27
N LYS A 261 -6.08 -8.55 -4.04
CA LYS A 261 -7.02 -8.67 -2.92
C LYS A 261 -7.61 -7.32 -2.49
N TYR A 262 -6.85 -6.23 -2.64
CA TYR A 262 -7.25 -4.89 -2.22
C TYR A 262 -7.29 -3.92 -3.41
N PRO A 263 -8.30 -4.08 -4.30
CA PRO A 263 -8.38 -3.28 -5.52
C PRO A 263 -8.68 -1.80 -5.24
N ASN A 264 -8.17 -0.94 -6.11
CA ASN A 264 -8.45 0.49 -6.07
C ASN A 264 -9.75 0.79 -6.79
N VAL A 265 -10.71 1.37 -6.09
CA VAL A 265 -11.99 1.79 -6.66
C VAL A 265 -11.78 3.12 -7.38
N THR A 266 -12.21 3.21 -8.64
CA THR A 266 -12.06 4.42 -9.45
C THR A 266 -13.18 4.53 -10.48
N ARG A 267 -13.69 5.76 -10.67
CA ARG A 267 -14.68 6.07 -11.72
C ARG A 267 -14.10 5.97 -13.14
N TRP A 268 -12.78 5.94 -13.25
CA TRP A 268 -12.07 6.04 -14.52
C TRP A 268 -11.88 4.69 -15.22
N ALA A 269 -12.39 3.62 -14.65
CA ALA A 269 -12.44 2.30 -15.25
C ALA A 269 -13.89 1.85 -15.39
N ALA A 270 -14.24 1.17 -16.49
CA ALA A 270 -15.59 0.67 -16.72
C ALA A 270 -16.00 -0.35 -15.65
N SER A 271 -15.06 -1.15 -15.15
CA SER A 271 -15.26 -2.09 -14.05
C SER A 271 -15.35 -1.43 -12.68
N GLN A 272 -15.13 -0.13 -12.59
CA GLN A 272 -15.03 0.67 -11.36
C GLN A 272 -13.85 0.29 -10.45
N GLU A 273 -12.92 -0.52 -10.94
CA GLU A 273 -11.68 -0.88 -10.23
C GLU A 273 -10.49 -0.83 -11.17
N TYR A 274 -9.35 -0.40 -10.65
CA TYR A 274 -8.09 -0.43 -11.37
C TYR A 274 -6.93 -0.50 -10.38
N SER A 275 -6.10 -1.54 -10.51
CA SER A 275 -4.90 -1.75 -9.70
C SER A 275 -5.18 -1.67 -8.20
N SER A 276 -4.26 -1.08 -7.42
CA SER A 276 -4.35 -1.07 -5.95
C SER A 276 -3.51 0.04 -5.36
N LYS A 277 -3.94 0.55 -4.20
CA LYS A 277 -3.10 1.43 -3.37
C LYS A 277 -2.32 0.69 -2.30
N PHE A 278 -2.41 -0.63 -2.25
CA PHE A 278 -1.74 -1.44 -1.24
C PHE A 278 -0.23 -1.46 -1.47
N VAL A 279 0.55 -1.17 -0.42
CA VAL A 279 2.01 -1.00 -0.48
C VAL A 279 2.71 -2.17 0.19
N THR A 280 3.85 -2.58 -0.34
CA THR A 280 4.76 -3.54 0.28
C THR A 280 6.04 -2.84 0.68
N CYS A 281 6.37 -2.85 1.96
CA CYS A 281 7.58 -2.22 2.49
C CYS A 281 8.50 -3.28 3.08
N VAL A 282 9.80 -3.21 2.75
CA VAL A 282 10.83 -4.03 3.37
C VAL A 282 11.77 -3.14 4.16
N ILE A 283 12.11 -3.57 5.39
CA ILE A 283 13.09 -2.91 6.23
C ILE A 283 14.37 -3.73 6.15
N THR A 284 15.42 -3.14 5.61
CA THR A 284 16.67 -3.83 5.28
C THR A 284 17.86 -2.91 5.43
N GLY A 285 19.06 -3.39 5.15
CA GLY A 285 20.28 -2.61 5.22
C GLY A 285 20.50 -1.76 3.97
N GLY A 286 20.81 -0.50 4.17
CA GLY A 286 21.22 0.42 3.11
C GLY A 286 22.70 0.31 2.77
N LEU A 287 23.14 1.08 1.79
CA LEU A 287 24.51 1.07 1.29
C LEU A 287 25.56 1.44 2.35
N GLU A 288 25.18 2.29 3.29
CA GLU A 288 26.08 2.73 4.39
C GLU A 288 25.96 1.85 5.64
N GLY A 289 25.21 0.73 5.57
CA GLY A 289 24.99 -0.15 6.71
C GLY A 289 23.89 0.28 7.68
N GLU A 290 23.17 1.33 7.34
CA GLU A 290 22.02 1.79 8.11
C GLU A 290 20.77 0.91 7.88
N ILE A 291 19.87 0.89 8.85
CA ILE A 291 18.57 0.24 8.71
C ILE A 291 17.62 1.25 8.07
N GLU A 292 17.04 0.88 6.95
CA GLU A 292 16.11 1.76 6.24
C GLU A 292 14.89 1.02 5.70
N PRO A 293 13.71 1.69 5.66
CA PRO A 293 12.55 1.17 4.95
C PRO A 293 12.72 1.40 3.46
N ARG A 294 12.15 0.50 2.65
CA ARG A 294 12.05 0.65 1.19
C ARG A 294 10.66 0.21 0.77
N ALA A 295 9.92 1.11 0.13
CA ALA A 295 8.54 0.90 -0.23
C ALA A 295 8.40 0.61 -1.73
N TYR A 296 7.55 -0.36 -2.04
CA TYR A 296 7.31 -0.82 -3.41
C TYR A 296 5.84 -1.09 -3.64
N GLN A 297 5.47 -1.02 -4.90
CA GLN A 297 4.31 -1.69 -5.45
C GLN A 297 4.77 -2.55 -6.64
N VAL A 298 3.90 -3.41 -7.13
CA VAL A 298 4.11 -4.09 -8.39
C VAL A 298 3.13 -3.55 -9.43
N SER A 299 3.47 -3.72 -10.71
CA SER A 299 2.70 -3.18 -11.82
C SER A 299 1.34 -3.85 -11.98
N ALA A 300 0.45 -3.19 -12.71
CA ALA A 300 -0.83 -3.78 -13.11
C ALA A 300 -0.62 -5.07 -13.93
N SER A 301 0.46 -5.15 -14.70
CA SER A 301 0.83 -6.38 -15.41
C SER A 301 1.16 -7.52 -14.45
N ALA A 302 1.85 -7.25 -13.35
CA ALA A 302 2.12 -8.25 -12.32
C ALA A 302 0.82 -8.77 -11.70
N GLU A 303 -0.13 -7.89 -11.41
CA GLU A 303 -1.44 -8.27 -10.91
C GLU A 303 -2.17 -9.19 -11.90
N ALA A 304 -2.13 -8.85 -13.18
CA ALA A 304 -2.77 -9.65 -14.23
C ALA A 304 -2.12 -11.03 -14.39
N LEU A 305 -0.79 -11.12 -14.30
CA LEU A 305 -0.08 -12.39 -14.34
C LEU A 305 -0.46 -13.31 -13.16
N VAL A 306 -0.63 -12.74 -11.98
CA VAL A 306 -1.05 -13.49 -10.79
C VAL A 306 -2.51 -13.93 -10.92
N LYS A 307 -3.40 -13.08 -11.41
CA LYS A 307 -4.81 -13.42 -11.66
C LYS A 307 -4.94 -14.57 -12.65
N ALA A 308 -4.10 -14.59 -13.69
CA ALA A 308 -4.09 -15.65 -14.71
C ALA A 308 -3.36 -16.90 -14.23
N ASP A 309 -2.71 -16.88 -13.08
CA ASP A 309 -1.88 -17.97 -12.56
C ASP A 309 -0.75 -18.35 -13.52
N ASP A 310 -0.18 -17.37 -14.21
CA ASP A 310 0.85 -17.58 -15.24
C ASP A 310 2.27 -17.60 -14.69
N ILE A 311 2.49 -17.16 -13.44
CA ILE A 311 3.82 -17.01 -12.84
C ILE A 311 3.97 -17.78 -11.54
N SER A 312 5.22 -18.12 -11.23
CA SER A 312 5.59 -18.72 -9.94
C SER A 312 7.01 -18.32 -9.55
N ALA A 313 7.36 -18.62 -8.29
CA ALA A 313 8.72 -18.39 -7.83
C ALA A 313 9.71 -19.30 -8.54
N SER A 314 10.87 -18.76 -8.92
CA SER A 314 11.98 -19.54 -9.45
C SER A 314 12.97 -19.89 -8.33
N THR A 315 13.98 -20.69 -8.67
CA THR A 315 15.11 -21.00 -7.77
C THR A 315 16.05 -19.81 -7.59
N HIS A 316 15.94 -18.79 -8.46
CA HIS A 316 16.75 -17.57 -8.39
C HIS A 316 15.87 -16.41 -7.88
N PRO A 317 16.18 -15.79 -6.75
CA PRO A 317 15.32 -14.75 -6.16
C PRO A 317 15.04 -13.55 -7.07
N ASN A 318 15.96 -13.24 -7.99
CA ASN A 318 15.82 -12.11 -8.92
C ASN A 318 15.04 -12.42 -10.19
N MET A 319 14.55 -13.65 -10.36
CA MET A 319 13.87 -14.10 -11.56
C MET A 319 12.49 -14.67 -11.23
N ILE A 320 11.50 -14.37 -12.05
CA ILE A 320 10.16 -14.95 -11.96
C ILE A 320 9.99 -15.99 -13.05
N HIS A 321 9.52 -17.18 -12.68
CA HIS A 321 9.22 -18.26 -13.59
C HIS A 321 7.86 -18.09 -14.25
N ILE A 322 7.79 -18.29 -15.56
CA ILE A 322 6.53 -18.34 -16.31
C ILE A 322 6.11 -19.79 -16.41
N LYS A 323 4.88 -20.09 -15.96
CA LYS A 323 4.33 -21.44 -16.01
C LYS A 323 4.03 -21.86 -17.44
N GLU A 324 4.00 -23.16 -17.68
CA GLU A 324 3.60 -23.70 -18.96
C GLU A 324 2.09 -23.78 -19.12
N THR A 325 1.63 -23.76 -20.34
CA THR A 325 0.21 -23.98 -20.67
C THR A 325 -0.22 -25.37 -20.16
N SER A 326 -1.39 -25.43 -19.55
CA SER A 326 -1.96 -26.66 -19.03
C SER A 326 -3.46 -26.72 -19.34
N GLY A 327 -4.14 -27.76 -18.87
CA GLY A 327 -5.61 -27.88 -19.01
C GLY A 327 -6.39 -26.82 -18.24
N THR A 328 -5.77 -26.12 -17.29
CA THR A 328 -6.41 -25.12 -16.45
C THR A 328 -5.99 -23.68 -16.78
N ARG A 329 -4.95 -23.50 -17.56
CA ARG A 329 -4.47 -22.17 -17.98
C ARG A 329 -3.83 -22.23 -19.35
N TYR A 330 -4.07 -21.21 -20.14
CA TYR A 330 -3.38 -20.96 -21.38
C TYR A 330 -2.41 -19.79 -21.16
N VAL A 331 -1.12 -20.04 -21.36
CA VAL A 331 -0.07 -19.04 -21.19
C VAL A 331 0.37 -18.55 -22.57
N PRO A 332 0.11 -17.30 -22.95
CA PRO A 332 0.54 -16.77 -24.25
C PRO A 332 2.05 -16.57 -24.29
N ASP A 333 2.58 -16.20 -25.43
CA ASP A 333 3.96 -15.72 -25.51
C ASP A 333 4.13 -14.47 -24.67
N VAL A 334 5.21 -14.41 -23.91
CA VAL A 334 5.55 -13.27 -23.06
C VAL A 334 6.92 -12.76 -23.44
N PHE A 335 6.97 -11.46 -23.68
CA PHE A 335 8.20 -10.75 -23.99
C PHE A 335 8.40 -9.65 -22.97
N TYR A 336 9.64 -9.20 -22.79
CA TYR A 336 9.91 -7.98 -22.03
C TYR A 336 10.78 -7.05 -22.86
N SER A 337 10.53 -5.75 -22.67
CA SER A 337 11.20 -4.70 -23.41
C SER A 337 12.31 -4.10 -22.54
N LYS A 338 13.53 -4.09 -23.04
CA LYS A 338 14.67 -3.47 -22.34
C LYS A 338 15.47 -2.61 -23.30
N ILE A 339 16.25 -1.69 -22.76
CA ILE A 339 17.20 -0.87 -23.52
C ILE A 339 18.55 -1.62 -23.51
N ASN A 340 19.09 -1.91 -24.70
CA ASN A 340 20.36 -2.59 -24.83
C ASN A 340 21.55 -1.63 -24.62
N GLU A 341 22.76 -2.15 -24.73
CA GLU A 341 24.01 -1.40 -24.59
C GLU A 341 24.19 -0.26 -25.61
N TYR A 342 23.45 -0.30 -26.73
CA TYR A 342 23.46 0.74 -27.76
C TYR A 342 22.34 1.79 -27.58
N GLY A 343 21.58 1.71 -26.49
CA GLY A 343 20.47 2.62 -26.24
C GLY A 343 19.20 2.30 -27.02
N LEU A 344 19.12 1.13 -27.67
CA LEU A 344 17.96 0.72 -28.46
C LEU A 344 17.02 -0.15 -27.63
N GLU A 345 15.71 0.08 -27.81
CA GLU A 345 14.68 -0.74 -27.19
C GLU A 345 14.59 -2.08 -27.95
N VAL A 346 14.80 -3.19 -27.24
CA VAL A 346 14.75 -4.54 -27.79
C VAL A 346 13.79 -5.39 -26.97
N LYS A 347 13.11 -6.32 -27.65
CA LYS A 347 12.24 -7.31 -27.01
C LYS A 347 12.97 -8.62 -26.84
N GLU A 348 12.87 -9.19 -25.64
CA GLU A 348 13.39 -10.53 -25.35
C GLU A 348 12.25 -11.44 -24.92
N ASN A 349 12.39 -12.73 -25.23
CA ASN A 349 11.45 -13.75 -24.75
C ASN A 349 11.61 -13.90 -23.24
N ALA A 350 10.50 -13.82 -22.52
CA ALA A 350 10.50 -13.91 -21.07
C ALA A 350 10.46 -15.35 -20.54
N LYS A 351 10.17 -16.33 -21.41
CA LYS A 351 10.14 -17.73 -20.99
C LYS A 351 11.54 -18.34 -21.02
N PRO A 352 11.90 -19.19 -20.06
CA PRO A 352 11.08 -19.68 -18.94
C PRO A 352 11.05 -18.77 -17.72
N ALA A 353 11.87 -17.72 -17.67
CA ALA A 353 11.93 -16.80 -16.54
C ALA A 353 12.40 -15.42 -17.00
N PHE A 354 11.99 -14.38 -16.26
CA PHE A 354 12.39 -13.00 -16.57
C PHE A 354 12.71 -12.25 -15.28
N PRO A 355 13.46 -11.12 -15.37
CA PRO A 355 13.83 -10.35 -14.17
C PRO A 355 12.64 -9.74 -13.45
N VAL A 356 12.62 -9.89 -12.11
CA VAL A 356 11.58 -9.32 -11.22
C VAL A 356 11.46 -7.81 -11.41
N ASP A 357 12.56 -7.13 -11.70
CA ASP A 357 12.61 -5.66 -11.79
C ASP A 357 11.63 -5.08 -12.82
N PHE A 358 11.25 -5.85 -13.83
CA PHE A 358 10.25 -5.39 -14.81
C PHE A 358 8.86 -5.22 -14.24
N LEU A 359 8.59 -5.80 -13.07
CA LEU A 359 7.31 -5.69 -12.39
C LEU A 359 7.32 -4.69 -11.24
N LEU A 360 8.49 -4.21 -10.82
CA LEU A 360 8.59 -3.34 -9.64
C LEU A 360 8.28 -1.89 -9.94
N VAL A 361 7.60 -1.26 -9.01
CA VAL A 361 7.35 0.18 -8.98
C VAL A 361 7.89 0.68 -7.64
N THR A 362 8.95 1.48 -7.68
CA THR A 362 9.59 2.01 -6.48
C THR A 362 8.85 3.25 -6.00
N LEU A 363 8.52 3.29 -4.71
CA LEU A 363 7.93 4.44 -4.06
C LEU A 363 9.01 5.24 -3.33
N LEU A 364 8.69 6.50 -3.03
CA LEU A 364 9.47 7.30 -2.08
C LEU A 364 9.05 6.93 -0.66
N ASP A 365 9.93 7.14 0.30
CA ASP A 365 9.63 6.93 1.71
C ASP A 365 10.30 8.02 2.56
N SER A 366 9.71 8.34 3.70
CA SER A 366 10.27 9.32 4.63
C SER A 366 9.55 9.35 5.97
N PHE A 367 10.06 10.22 6.83
CA PHE A 367 9.45 10.65 8.07
C PHE A 367 9.15 12.15 7.97
N PRO A 368 8.09 12.65 8.63
CA PRO A 368 7.78 14.06 8.62
C PRO A 368 8.81 14.87 9.40
N LEU A 369 9.06 16.12 8.96
CA LEU A 369 9.93 17.05 9.67
C LEU A 369 9.39 17.41 11.05
N ASN A 370 8.06 17.58 11.15
CA ASN A 370 7.35 17.91 12.38
C ASN A 370 6.33 16.81 12.66
N PRO A 371 6.73 15.71 13.34
CA PRO A 371 5.82 14.59 13.58
C PRO A 371 4.61 14.99 14.42
N GLN A 372 3.43 14.58 13.97
CA GLN A 372 2.18 14.70 14.72
C GLN A 372 1.47 13.36 14.72
N PRO A 373 2.03 12.35 15.42
CA PRO A 373 1.46 11.02 15.42
C PRO A 373 0.09 11.01 16.09
N MET A 374 -0.80 10.19 15.55
CA MET A 374 -2.14 9.98 16.12
C MET A 374 -2.07 9.26 17.46
N PHE A 375 -1.06 8.41 17.65
CA PHE A 375 -0.93 7.54 18.82
C PHE A 375 0.33 7.82 19.62
N MET A 376 0.25 7.52 20.92
CA MET A 376 1.39 7.39 21.83
C MET A 376 1.50 5.91 22.18
N LEU A 377 2.38 5.18 21.51
CA LEU A 377 2.46 3.72 21.57
C LEU A 377 3.24 3.28 22.82
N LYS A 378 2.53 2.92 23.87
CA LYS A 378 3.05 2.46 25.17
C LYS A 378 2.59 1.06 25.55
N PHE A 379 1.45 0.62 25.01
CA PHE A 379 0.87 -0.68 25.30
C PHE A 379 1.73 -1.80 24.67
N PRO A 380 1.84 -2.97 25.31
CA PRO A 380 2.57 -4.10 24.70
C PRO A 380 2.04 -4.45 23.33
N ILE A 381 2.96 -4.77 22.42
CA ILE A 381 2.61 -5.12 21.05
C ILE A 381 2.21 -6.59 21.00
N GLU A 382 1.23 -6.91 20.19
CA GLU A 382 0.67 -8.25 20.02
C GLU A 382 1.70 -9.26 19.49
N ALA A 383 1.46 -10.56 19.76
CA ALA A 383 2.24 -11.69 19.26
C ALA A 383 3.75 -11.60 19.59
N ARG A 384 4.08 -11.03 20.73
CA ARG A 384 5.47 -10.92 21.23
C ARG A 384 5.69 -11.63 22.54
N ASP A 385 4.88 -12.65 22.84
CA ASP A 385 5.00 -13.44 24.07
C ASP A 385 6.39 -14.03 24.24
N PHE A 386 7.01 -14.44 23.14
CA PHE A 386 8.37 -15.01 23.15
C PHE A 386 9.45 -14.00 23.60
N LEU A 387 9.15 -12.70 23.56
CA LEU A 387 10.01 -11.64 24.08
C LEU A 387 9.66 -11.24 25.52
N GLY A 388 8.64 -11.88 26.11
CA GLY A 388 8.14 -11.50 27.42
C GLY A 388 7.21 -10.31 27.43
N GLU A 389 6.80 -9.81 26.27
CA GLU A 389 5.79 -8.75 26.15
C GLU A 389 4.41 -9.40 26.13
N LEU A 390 3.61 -9.14 27.19
CA LEU A 390 2.31 -9.76 27.33
C LEU A 390 1.19 -8.72 27.29
N GLN A 391 0.22 -8.97 26.45
CA GLN A 391 -1.06 -8.24 26.46
C GLN A 391 -2.00 -8.97 27.42
N ASN A 392 -2.29 -8.36 28.57
CA ASN A 392 -3.13 -8.94 29.61
C ASN A 392 -3.83 -7.84 30.41
N MET A 393 -4.60 -8.24 31.43
CA MET A 393 -5.33 -7.31 32.29
C MET A 393 -4.41 -6.34 33.03
N ARG A 394 -3.23 -6.80 33.45
CA ARG A 394 -2.23 -5.95 34.09
C ARG A 394 -1.75 -4.85 33.14
N ALA A 395 -1.52 -5.19 31.87
CA ALA A 395 -1.12 -4.21 30.86
C ALA A 395 -2.21 -3.16 30.66
N VAL A 396 -3.48 -3.56 30.63
CA VAL A 396 -4.61 -2.65 30.52
C VAL A 396 -4.67 -1.73 31.75
N HIS A 397 -4.52 -2.28 32.94
CA HIS A 397 -4.48 -1.49 34.18
C HIS A 397 -3.35 -0.46 34.14
N THR A 398 -2.16 -0.86 33.74
CA THR A 398 -1.00 0.02 33.62
C THR A 398 -1.27 1.14 32.61
N GLN A 399 -1.85 0.80 31.45
CA GLN A 399 -2.18 1.78 30.40
C GLN A 399 -3.14 2.85 30.93
N LEU A 400 -4.16 2.45 31.69
CA LEU A 400 -5.16 3.37 32.23
C LEU A 400 -4.63 4.24 33.38
N GLN A 401 -3.43 3.93 33.92
CA GLN A 401 -2.74 4.76 34.90
C GLN A 401 -1.86 5.84 34.24
N LEU A 402 -1.65 5.80 32.93
CA LEU A 402 -0.84 6.78 32.23
C LEU A 402 -1.54 8.15 32.21
N GLY A 403 -0.73 9.21 32.22
CA GLY A 403 -1.25 10.58 32.20
C GLY A 403 -1.89 10.99 33.51
N GLN A 404 -2.56 12.15 33.52
CA GLN A 404 -3.18 12.76 34.70
C GLN A 404 -4.71 12.76 34.60
N GLY A 405 -5.30 11.64 34.18
CA GLY A 405 -6.75 11.48 34.13
C GLY A 405 -7.42 12.02 32.86
N ASP A 406 -6.66 12.40 31.85
CA ASP A 406 -7.20 12.80 30.56
C ASP A 406 -7.36 11.62 29.60
N ALA A 407 -7.88 11.89 28.40
CA ALA A 407 -8.14 10.87 27.39
C ALA A 407 -6.89 10.42 26.60
N SER A 408 -5.71 11.03 26.85
CA SER A 408 -4.49 10.73 26.09
C SER A 408 -4.04 9.28 26.24
N LYS A 409 -4.33 8.65 27.40
CA LYS A 409 -4.04 7.23 27.67
C LYS A 409 -4.78 6.27 26.73
N LEU A 410 -5.85 6.71 26.09
CA LEU A 410 -6.62 5.90 25.14
C LEU A 410 -5.98 5.87 23.75
N ARG A 411 -5.02 6.74 23.49
CA ARG A 411 -4.42 6.95 22.16
C ARG A 411 -3.30 5.96 21.88
N ASP A 412 -3.64 4.69 21.85
CA ASP A 412 -2.72 3.60 21.53
C ASP A 412 -3.47 2.53 20.75
N PHE A 413 -3.06 2.30 19.51
CA PHE A 413 -3.73 1.38 18.60
C PHE A 413 -3.80 -0.05 19.16
N HIS A 414 -2.69 -0.53 19.73
CA HIS A 414 -2.61 -1.88 20.27
C HIS A 414 -3.51 -2.06 21.49
N PHE A 415 -3.59 -1.03 22.33
CA PHE A 415 -4.51 -0.98 23.47
C PHE A 415 -5.97 -1.04 23.00
N LEU A 416 -6.34 -0.22 22.00
CA LEU A 416 -7.70 -0.16 21.49
C LEU A 416 -8.15 -1.50 20.89
N VAL A 417 -7.29 -2.15 20.14
CA VAL A 417 -7.57 -3.48 19.59
C VAL A 417 -7.76 -4.49 20.71
N TYR A 418 -6.87 -4.48 21.70
CA TYR A 418 -6.95 -5.42 22.83
C TYR A 418 -8.25 -5.24 23.61
N VAL A 419 -8.64 -4.01 23.91
CA VAL A 419 -9.90 -3.72 24.61
C VAL A 419 -11.09 -4.21 23.79
N ALA A 420 -11.07 -4.03 22.49
CA ALA A 420 -12.13 -4.54 21.61
C ALA A 420 -12.20 -6.08 21.64
N LYS A 421 -11.05 -6.76 21.73
CA LYS A 421 -10.97 -8.23 21.82
C LYS A 421 -11.48 -8.78 23.15
N MET A 422 -11.42 -8.01 24.22
CA MET A 422 -11.87 -8.43 25.56
C MET A 422 -13.37 -8.70 25.62
N ASP A 423 -14.17 -8.15 24.69
CA ASP A 423 -15.61 -8.32 24.60
C ASP A 423 -16.36 -7.88 25.88
N ILE A 424 -15.83 -6.85 26.57
CA ILE A 424 -16.44 -6.24 27.75
C ILE A 424 -17.31 -5.04 27.33
N LEU A 425 -16.80 -4.23 26.41
CA LEU A 425 -17.54 -3.11 25.86
C LEU A 425 -18.52 -3.58 24.78
N SER A 426 -19.71 -3.02 24.74
CA SER A 426 -20.64 -3.24 23.64
C SER A 426 -20.14 -2.62 22.34
N GLY A 427 -20.73 -2.98 21.20
CA GLY A 427 -20.40 -2.36 19.92
C GLY A 427 -20.51 -0.84 19.95
N ASP A 428 -21.58 -0.30 20.55
CA ASP A 428 -21.78 1.15 20.68
C ASP A 428 -20.73 1.80 21.58
N GLU A 429 -20.32 1.11 22.64
CA GLU A 429 -19.29 1.60 23.55
C GLU A 429 -17.92 1.58 22.90
N ILE A 430 -17.61 0.59 22.08
CA ILE A 430 -16.38 0.55 21.28
C ILE A 430 -16.38 1.70 20.28
N ASP A 431 -17.49 1.95 19.58
CA ASP A 431 -17.60 3.06 18.65
C ASP A 431 -17.37 4.40 19.36
N LEU A 432 -17.89 4.55 20.58
CA LEU A 432 -17.67 5.72 21.40
C LEU A 432 -16.20 5.87 21.81
N LEU A 433 -15.55 4.78 22.22
CA LEU A 433 -14.13 4.76 22.55
C LEU A 433 -13.28 5.22 21.35
N LEU A 434 -13.53 4.67 20.16
CA LEU A 434 -12.79 5.03 18.97
C LEU A 434 -13.03 6.47 18.54
N ARG A 435 -14.26 6.97 18.71
CA ARG A 435 -14.59 8.36 18.44
C ARG A 435 -13.87 9.32 19.40
N CYS A 436 -13.72 8.95 20.67
CA CYS A 436 -12.92 9.73 21.63
C CYS A 436 -11.50 9.95 21.14
N VAL A 437 -10.89 8.90 20.58
CA VAL A 437 -9.53 8.98 20.08
C VAL A 437 -9.47 9.76 18.76
N ARG A 438 -10.40 9.49 17.86
CA ARG A 438 -10.41 10.13 16.54
C ARG A 438 -10.71 11.61 16.60
N GLU A 439 -11.72 12.00 17.36
CA GLU A 439 -12.22 13.39 17.40
C GLU A 439 -11.72 14.20 18.59
N GLY A 440 -11.33 13.55 19.68
CA GLY A 440 -10.77 14.21 20.85
C GLY A 440 -11.75 15.11 21.62
N LYS A 441 -13.06 14.85 21.53
CA LYS A 441 -14.08 15.66 22.19
C LYS A 441 -14.26 15.26 23.65
N THR A 442 -14.30 16.24 24.55
CA THR A 442 -14.49 15.99 25.98
C THR A 442 -15.84 15.33 26.29
N GLU A 443 -16.89 15.70 25.57
CA GLU A 443 -18.22 15.11 25.74
C GLU A 443 -18.22 13.61 25.51
N ASP A 444 -17.51 13.15 24.50
CA ASP A 444 -17.38 11.72 24.18
C ASP A 444 -16.63 10.97 25.28
N TYR A 445 -15.58 11.57 25.82
CA TYR A 445 -14.82 10.97 26.92
C TYR A 445 -15.68 10.85 28.18
N VAL A 446 -16.43 11.88 28.55
CA VAL A 446 -17.35 11.85 29.68
C VAL A 446 -18.41 10.75 29.49
N ALA A 447 -19.00 10.65 28.30
CA ALA A 447 -19.97 9.62 27.99
C ALA A 447 -19.37 8.22 28.11
N LEU A 448 -18.11 8.04 27.68
CA LEU A 448 -17.40 6.76 27.77
C LEU A 448 -17.22 6.34 29.24
N VAL A 449 -16.68 7.22 30.08
CA VAL A 449 -16.40 6.87 31.48
C VAL A 449 -17.67 6.63 32.30
N GLU A 450 -18.79 7.17 31.86
CA GLU A 450 -20.11 6.95 32.48
C GLU A 450 -20.83 5.72 31.92
N SER A 451 -20.31 5.09 30.86
CA SER A 451 -20.94 3.93 30.25
C SER A 451 -20.83 2.67 31.13
N GLY A 452 -21.85 1.80 31.03
CA GLY A 452 -21.90 0.57 31.83
C GLY A 452 -20.74 -0.37 31.56
N GLY A 453 -20.35 -0.53 30.28
CA GLY A 453 -19.24 -1.38 29.89
C GLY A 453 -17.91 -0.87 30.40
N TRP A 454 -17.68 0.43 30.38
CA TRP A 454 -16.44 1.01 30.91
C TRP A 454 -16.33 0.82 32.41
N MET A 455 -17.43 1.03 33.14
CA MET A 455 -17.46 0.77 34.60
C MET A 455 -17.22 -0.71 34.91
N THR A 456 -17.77 -1.61 34.13
CA THR A 456 -17.52 -3.05 34.23
C THR A 456 -16.04 -3.36 34.01
N LEU A 457 -15.43 -2.78 32.97
CA LEU A 457 -14.00 -2.94 32.71
C LEU A 457 -13.15 -2.52 33.91
N LEU A 458 -13.42 -1.33 34.47
CA LEU A 458 -12.68 -0.84 35.65
C LEU A 458 -12.86 -1.75 36.87
N THR A 459 -14.07 -2.27 37.08
CA THR A 459 -14.34 -3.19 38.17
C THR A 459 -13.56 -4.50 38.01
N ILE A 460 -13.53 -5.04 36.81
CA ILE A 460 -12.76 -6.27 36.50
C ILE A 460 -11.26 -6.03 36.73
N LEU A 461 -10.74 -4.88 36.31
CA LEU A 461 -9.34 -4.52 36.51
C LEU A 461 -8.97 -4.42 38.00
N ASP A 462 -9.82 -3.81 38.82
CA ASP A 462 -9.59 -3.66 40.27
C ASP A 462 -9.53 -5.02 40.99
N HIS A 463 -10.24 -6.02 40.49
CA HIS A 463 -10.23 -7.39 41.05
C HIS A 463 -9.15 -8.31 40.48
N SER A 464 -8.54 -7.94 39.36
CA SER A 464 -7.60 -8.78 38.61
C SER A 464 -6.13 -8.40 38.83
N VAL A 465 -5.89 -7.27 39.46
CA VAL A 465 -4.52 -6.72 39.60
C VAL A 465 -4.11 -6.57 41.09
#